data_a52ed6f3fc8155f9ce950ce8e5e76478
#
_entry.id   a52ed6f3fc8155f9ce950ce8e5e76478
#
_cell.length_a   1.000
_cell.length_b   1.000
_cell.length_c   1.000
_cell.angle_alpha   90.00
_cell.angle_beta   90.00
_cell.angle_gamma   90.00
#
_symmetry.space_group_name_H-M   'P 1'
#
loop_
_entity.id
_entity.type
_entity.pdbx_description
1 polymer ?
#
loop_
_entity_poly.entity_id
_entity_poly.type
_entity_poly.pdbx_seq_one_letter_code
_entity_poly.pdbx_strand_id
1 'polypeptide(L)'
;LSKITKEKTIGFTPTMGALHQGHLSLIEESKEKCDITICSIFVNPTQFNNANDLANYPNTINADLEKLKRLACDIVYTPAIEDLYEKGEKEKEFDFGSLTTSMEGKFRPGHFSGMATIVEKLFNIIQPTIAFFGQKDLQQLQIVKALVKQMKSVIKIEGIPTIREESGLAKSSRNELLSENAKKEAILIYNCLNYCKNNKKKGIPYLKHYITRQLEQHENFKLEYAEIVALNTMRPIET
;
A
#
# COMPACT_ATOMS: atom_id res chain seq x y z
N LEU A 1 -13.79 5.23 21.43
CA LEU A 1 -13.28 6.33 20.62
C LEU A 1 -14.11 7.61 20.78
N SER A 2 -15.43 7.53 20.72
CA SER A 2 -16.33 8.69 20.80
C SER A 2 -16.14 9.64 22.00
N LYS A 3 -15.55 9.18 23.11
CA LYS A 3 -15.25 10.01 24.28
C LYS A 3 -13.90 10.74 24.23
N ILE A 4 -13.00 10.35 23.31
CA ILE A 4 -11.62 10.86 23.24
C ILE A 4 -11.50 12.02 22.23
N THR A 5 -12.47 12.19 21.32
CA THR A 5 -12.22 12.80 20.01
C THR A 5 -12.79 14.20 19.77
N LYS A 6 -13.46 14.83 20.70
CA LYS A 6 -14.12 16.12 20.39
C LYS A 6 -13.15 17.28 20.08
N GLU A 7 -11.86 17.16 20.43
CA GLU A 7 -10.86 18.21 20.22
C GLU A 7 -9.48 17.70 19.73
N LYS A 8 -9.32 16.36 19.55
CA LYS A 8 -8.02 15.78 19.18
C LYS A 8 -7.99 15.29 17.73
N THR A 9 -6.88 15.51 17.08
CA THR A 9 -6.60 14.95 15.75
C THR A 9 -6.22 13.48 15.84
N ILE A 10 -6.81 12.65 14.97
CA ILE A 10 -6.52 11.21 14.88
C ILE A 10 -5.76 10.93 13.60
N GLY A 11 -4.56 10.38 13.74
CA GLY A 11 -3.79 9.79 12.66
C GLY A 11 -4.04 8.28 12.58
N PHE A 12 -4.25 7.78 11.38
CA PHE A 12 -4.57 6.36 11.16
C PHE A 12 -3.66 5.73 10.11
N THR A 13 -3.12 4.56 10.44
CA THR A 13 -2.31 3.75 9.54
C THR A 13 -2.92 2.35 9.41
N PRO A 14 -3.67 2.06 8.33
CA PRO A 14 -4.16 0.71 8.07
C PRO A 14 -3.03 -0.20 7.56
N THR A 15 -2.88 -1.39 8.17
CA THR A 15 -1.88 -2.39 7.79
C THR A 15 -2.46 -3.80 7.78
N MET A 16 -1.75 -4.72 7.14
CA MET A 16 -2.04 -6.14 7.20
C MET A 16 -1.09 -6.92 8.14
N GLY A 17 -0.32 -6.21 8.96
CA GLY A 17 0.71 -6.83 9.81
C GLY A 17 2.02 -7.08 9.06
N ALA A 18 2.89 -7.93 9.64
CA ALA A 18 4.28 -8.14 9.22
C ALA A 18 5.01 -6.80 9.04
N LEU A 19 4.95 -5.97 10.09
CA LEU A 19 5.39 -4.59 10.05
C LEU A 19 6.91 -4.51 9.83
N HIS A 20 7.29 -3.66 8.89
CA HIS A 20 8.68 -3.31 8.59
C HIS A 20 8.86 -1.79 8.64
N GLN A 21 10.09 -1.31 8.47
CA GLN A 21 10.41 0.13 8.58
C GLN A 21 9.53 1.02 7.70
N GLY A 22 9.07 0.54 6.55
CA GLY A 22 8.11 1.27 5.71
C GLY A 22 6.75 1.49 6.38
N HIS A 23 6.26 0.55 7.21
CA HIS A 23 5.05 0.75 8.01
C HIS A 23 5.33 1.65 9.23
N LEU A 24 6.49 1.45 9.87
CA LEU A 24 6.86 2.21 11.05
C LEU A 24 7.00 3.70 10.74
N SER A 25 7.51 4.07 9.55
CA SER A 25 7.56 5.47 9.12
C SER A 25 6.19 6.13 8.98
N LEU A 26 5.13 5.37 8.68
CA LEU A 26 3.75 5.90 8.68
C LEU A 26 3.27 6.23 10.10
N ILE A 27 3.66 5.38 11.07
CA ILE A 27 3.34 5.60 12.50
C ILE A 27 4.10 6.82 13.01
N GLU A 28 5.39 6.96 12.69
CA GLU A 28 6.23 8.11 13.06
C GLU A 28 5.61 9.41 12.53
N GLU A 29 5.25 9.48 11.25
CA GLU A 29 4.57 10.64 10.65
C GLU A 29 3.20 10.93 11.30
N SER A 30 2.44 9.88 11.64
CA SER A 30 1.18 10.04 12.37
C SER A 30 1.38 10.67 13.74
N LYS A 31 2.39 10.20 14.48
CA LYS A 31 2.73 10.76 15.80
C LYS A 31 3.22 12.19 15.76
N GLU A 32 3.89 12.57 14.67
CA GLU A 32 4.39 13.92 14.49
C GLU A 32 3.27 14.93 14.17
N LYS A 33 2.21 14.47 13.49
CA LYS A 33 1.15 15.32 12.93
C LYS A 33 -0.19 15.25 13.65
N CYS A 34 -0.39 14.26 14.52
CA CYS A 34 -1.68 14.02 15.17
C CYS A 34 -1.52 13.78 16.69
N ASP A 35 -2.57 14.11 17.43
CA ASP A 35 -2.61 13.92 18.88
C ASP A 35 -2.74 12.46 19.29
N ILE A 36 -3.37 11.64 18.45
CA ILE A 36 -3.61 10.22 18.70
C ILE A 36 -3.24 9.45 17.44
N THR A 37 -2.40 8.43 17.57
CA THR A 37 -2.00 7.54 16.49
C THR A 37 -2.65 6.17 16.65
N ILE A 38 -3.39 5.76 15.63
CA ILE A 38 -4.06 4.46 15.56
C ILE A 38 -3.47 3.65 14.40
N CYS A 39 -3.09 2.41 14.69
CA CYS A 39 -2.70 1.43 13.68
C CYS A 39 -3.70 0.28 13.67
N SER A 40 -4.19 -0.14 12.50
CA SER A 40 -4.90 -1.42 12.39
C SER A 40 -3.99 -2.51 11.85
N ILE A 41 -4.19 -3.75 12.34
CA ILE A 41 -3.57 -4.95 11.81
C ILE A 41 -4.70 -5.90 11.43
N PHE A 42 -4.96 -6.02 10.13
CA PHE A 42 -6.02 -6.89 9.60
C PHE A 42 -5.64 -7.43 8.23
N VAL A 43 -5.48 -8.74 8.11
CA VAL A 43 -5.28 -9.40 6.82
C VAL A 43 -6.64 -9.57 6.16
N ASN A 44 -6.95 -8.69 5.21
CA ASN A 44 -8.25 -8.66 4.55
C ASN A 44 -8.37 -9.74 3.45
N PRO A 45 -9.19 -10.79 3.62
CA PRO A 45 -9.25 -11.86 2.63
C PRO A 45 -9.76 -11.41 1.25
N THR A 46 -10.69 -10.44 1.22
CA THR A 46 -11.37 -10.03 -0.02
C THR A 46 -10.46 -9.29 -1.01
N GLN A 47 -9.30 -8.80 -0.57
CA GLN A 47 -8.34 -8.14 -1.47
C GLN A 47 -7.29 -9.10 -2.08
N PHE A 48 -7.32 -10.38 -1.70
CA PHE A 48 -6.42 -11.39 -2.25
C PHE A 48 -7.12 -12.13 -3.39
N ASN A 49 -6.57 -12.03 -4.59
CA ASN A 49 -7.03 -12.78 -5.77
C ASN A 49 -6.25 -14.09 -5.98
N ASN A 50 -5.32 -14.40 -5.09
CA ASN A 50 -4.57 -15.65 -5.06
C ASN A 50 -4.62 -16.25 -3.65
N ALA A 51 -5.25 -17.42 -3.52
CA ALA A 51 -5.39 -18.13 -2.25
C ALA A 51 -4.03 -18.51 -1.61
N ASN A 52 -3.01 -18.79 -2.43
CA ASN A 52 -1.68 -19.10 -1.94
C ASN A 52 -0.99 -17.84 -1.35
N ASP A 53 -1.21 -16.65 -1.94
CA ASP A 53 -0.68 -15.39 -1.40
C ASP A 53 -1.32 -15.08 -0.04
N LEU A 54 -2.62 -15.32 0.10
CA LEU A 54 -3.32 -15.19 1.38
C LEU A 54 -2.81 -16.19 2.42
N ALA A 55 -2.71 -17.47 2.05
CA ALA A 55 -2.29 -18.54 2.97
C ALA A 55 -0.84 -18.38 3.46
N ASN A 56 0.04 -17.82 2.63
CA ASN A 56 1.45 -17.58 2.96
C ASN A 56 1.73 -16.14 3.43
N TYR A 57 0.69 -15.32 3.61
CA TYR A 57 0.92 -13.95 4.10
C TYR A 57 1.47 -13.98 5.52
N PRO A 58 2.60 -13.31 5.82
CA PRO A 58 3.26 -13.42 7.12
C PRO A 58 2.34 -12.97 8.27
N ASN A 59 2.22 -13.79 9.30
CA ASN A 59 1.49 -13.48 10.53
C ASN A 59 2.46 -13.35 11.70
N THR A 60 2.74 -12.13 12.11
CA THR A 60 3.74 -11.80 13.14
C THR A 60 3.17 -10.88 14.22
N ILE A 61 1.90 -11.08 14.60
CA ILE A 61 1.14 -10.16 15.45
C ILE A 61 1.90 -9.75 16.73
N ASN A 62 2.52 -10.68 17.45
CA ASN A 62 3.23 -10.37 18.69
C ASN A 62 4.45 -9.47 18.44
N ALA A 63 5.22 -9.75 17.37
CA ALA A 63 6.36 -8.91 16.99
C ALA A 63 5.90 -7.53 16.52
N ASP A 64 4.77 -7.46 15.84
CA ASP A 64 4.18 -6.20 15.36
C ASP A 64 3.71 -5.33 16.53
N LEU A 65 3.04 -5.92 17.52
CA LEU A 65 2.63 -5.22 18.75
C LEU A 65 3.83 -4.65 19.51
N GLU A 66 4.92 -5.41 19.61
CA GLU A 66 6.15 -4.90 20.24
C GLU A 66 6.79 -3.73 19.47
N LYS A 67 6.77 -3.78 18.12
CA LYS A 67 7.24 -2.66 17.29
C LYS A 67 6.40 -1.41 17.51
N LEU A 68 5.06 -1.55 17.50
CA LEU A 68 4.14 -0.44 17.70
C LEU A 68 4.25 0.14 19.13
N LYS A 69 4.43 -0.71 20.14
CA LYS A 69 4.68 -0.29 21.52
C LYS A 69 5.97 0.54 21.66
N ARG A 70 7.06 0.13 20.99
CA ARG A 70 8.32 0.89 20.99
C ARG A 70 8.18 2.28 20.37
N LEU A 71 7.32 2.43 19.37
CA LEU A 71 6.98 3.72 18.77
C LEU A 71 5.91 4.49 19.57
N ALA A 72 5.44 3.94 20.70
CA ALA A 72 4.35 4.50 21.49
C ALA A 72 3.11 4.83 20.62
N CYS A 73 2.70 3.89 19.75
CA CYS A 73 1.43 3.95 19.05
C CYS A 73 0.31 3.87 20.11
N ASP A 74 -0.62 4.83 20.08
CA ASP A 74 -1.59 4.98 21.16
C ASP A 74 -2.64 3.87 21.18
N ILE A 75 -3.10 3.42 20.00
CA ILE A 75 -4.12 2.39 19.86
C ILE A 75 -3.75 1.44 18.73
N VAL A 76 -3.82 0.14 18.99
CA VAL A 76 -3.73 -0.90 17.95
C VAL A 76 -5.07 -1.60 17.83
N TYR A 77 -5.67 -1.56 16.64
CA TYR A 77 -6.94 -2.19 16.33
C TYR A 77 -6.73 -3.49 15.54
N THR A 78 -7.08 -4.61 16.14
CA THR A 78 -6.88 -5.96 15.57
C THR A 78 -8.22 -6.70 15.49
N PRO A 79 -9.11 -6.30 14.56
CA PRO A 79 -10.43 -6.91 14.45
C PRO A 79 -10.36 -8.37 13.94
N ALA A 80 -11.35 -9.18 14.35
CA ALA A 80 -11.66 -10.43 13.67
C ALA A 80 -12.42 -10.16 12.36
N ILE A 81 -12.53 -11.16 11.49
CA ILE A 81 -13.27 -11.02 10.21
C ILE A 81 -14.74 -10.69 10.50
N GLU A 82 -15.31 -11.33 11.49
CA GLU A 82 -16.71 -11.20 11.90
C GLU A 82 -17.03 -9.80 12.48
N ASP A 83 -16.01 -9.08 12.95
CA ASP A 83 -16.17 -7.69 13.42
C ASP A 83 -16.34 -6.70 12.25
N LEU A 84 -15.87 -7.09 11.06
CA LEU A 84 -15.81 -6.22 9.88
C LEU A 84 -16.76 -6.65 8.76
N TYR A 85 -17.06 -7.94 8.65
CA TYR A 85 -17.90 -8.49 7.58
C TYR A 85 -19.05 -9.32 8.16
N GLU A 86 -20.24 -9.08 7.64
CA GLU A 86 -21.37 -9.97 7.89
C GLU A 86 -21.17 -11.30 7.15
N LYS A 87 -21.81 -12.35 7.63
CA LYS A 87 -21.71 -13.67 7.00
C LYS A 87 -22.21 -13.63 5.56
N GLY A 88 -21.32 -13.88 4.60
CA GLY A 88 -21.63 -13.88 3.17
C GLY A 88 -21.61 -12.48 2.53
N GLU A 89 -21.19 -11.45 3.27
CA GLU A 89 -20.98 -10.11 2.70
C GLU A 89 -19.86 -10.16 1.65
N LYS A 90 -20.14 -9.61 0.48
CA LYS A 90 -19.18 -9.45 -0.61
C LYS A 90 -18.52 -8.07 -0.55
N GLU A 91 -17.41 -7.95 -1.29
CA GLU A 91 -16.82 -6.63 -1.53
C GLU A 91 -17.83 -5.70 -2.20
N LYS A 92 -17.78 -4.44 -1.79
CA LYS A 92 -18.59 -3.38 -2.37
C LYS A 92 -18.05 -3.00 -3.76
N GLU A 93 -18.95 -2.74 -4.68
CA GLU A 93 -18.57 -2.20 -5.99
C GLU A 93 -18.30 -0.71 -5.90
N PHE A 94 -17.17 -0.29 -6.47
CA PHE A 94 -16.78 1.11 -6.59
C PHE A 94 -16.42 1.43 -8.04
N ASP A 95 -16.82 2.60 -8.51
CA ASP A 95 -16.35 3.12 -9.79
C ASP A 95 -15.18 4.09 -9.57
N PHE A 96 -13.98 3.60 -9.79
CA PHE A 96 -12.75 4.41 -9.79
C PHE A 96 -12.24 4.70 -11.20
N GLY A 97 -13.02 4.39 -12.23
CA GLY A 97 -12.68 4.62 -13.64
C GLY A 97 -11.34 3.96 -14.02
N SER A 98 -10.47 4.73 -14.68
CA SER A 98 -9.17 4.21 -15.14
C SER A 98 -8.21 3.77 -14.04
N LEU A 99 -8.45 4.14 -12.77
CA LEU A 99 -7.59 3.73 -11.66
C LEU A 99 -7.62 2.22 -11.38
N THR A 100 -8.63 1.49 -11.85
CA THR A 100 -8.78 0.05 -11.60
C THR A 100 -8.61 -0.81 -12.85
N THR A 101 -8.41 -0.20 -14.02
CA THR A 101 -8.37 -0.92 -15.31
C THR A 101 -6.96 -1.03 -15.93
N SER A 102 -5.96 -0.44 -15.29
CA SER A 102 -4.56 -0.47 -15.73
C SER A 102 -3.65 -1.02 -14.63
N MET A 103 -2.41 -1.34 -14.98
CA MET A 103 -1.35 -1.81 -14.06
C MET A 103 -1.86 -2.88 -13.08
N GLU A 104 -1.73 -2.70 -11.76
CA GLU A 104 -2.21 -3.66 -10.75
C GLU A 104 -3.70 -4.03 -10.93
N GLY A 105 -4.55 -3.05 -11.30
CA GLY A 105 -5.98 -3.32 -11.51
C GLY A 105 -6.24 -4.31 -12.65
N LYS A 106 -5.41 -4.28 -13.71
CA LYS A 106 -5.48 -5.24 -14.83
C LYS A 106 -5.00 -6.63 -14.42
N PHE A 107 -3.92 -6.72 -13.63
CA PHE A 107 -3.28 -7.98 -13.25
C PHE A 107 -3.88 -8.61 -11.99
N ARG A 108 -4.63 -7.83 -11.21
CA ARG A 108 -5.25 -8.27 -9.95
C ARG A 108 -6.75 -7.90 -9.92
N PRO A 109 -7.59 -8.54 -10.74
CA PRO A 109 -9.03 -8.26 -10.76
C PRO A 109 -9.66 -8.42 -9.37
N GLY A 110 -10.51 -7.48 -8.95
CA GLY A 110 -11.17 -7.47 -7.65
C GLY A 110 -10.33 -6.91 -6.49
N HIS A 111 -9.00 -6.88 -6.61
CA HIS A 111 -8.10 -6.42 -5.55
C HIS A 111 -8.49 -5.05 -4.99
N PHE A 112 -8.71 -4.07 -5.86
CA PHE A 112 -9.00 -2.71 -5.42
C PHE A 112 -10.40 -2.53 -4.86
N SER A 113 -11.38 -3.33 -5.29
CA SER A 113 -12.72 -3.35 -4.68
C SER A 113 -12.65 -3.90 -3.27
N GLY A 114 -11.96 -5.02 -3.05
CA GLY A 114 -11.73 -5.59 -1.72
C GLY A 114 -10.95 -4.62 -0.81
N MET A 115 -9.88 -3.99 -1.32
CA MET A 115 -9.10 -3.01 -0.59
C MET A 115 -9.94 -1.77 -0.22
N ALA A 116 -10.72 -1.23 -1.15
CA ALA A 116 -11.55 -0.06 -0.90
C ALA A 116 -12.66 -0.36 0.11
N THR A 117 -13.27 -1.56 0.04
CA THR A 117 -14.29 -2.00 1.00
C THR A 117 -13.77 -1.99 2.42
N ILE A 118 -12.60 -2.59 2.67
CA ILE A 118 -12.05 -2.62 4.03
C ILE A 118 -11.61 -1.24 4.50
N VAL A 119 -11.02 -0.42 3.64
CA VAL A 119 -10.58 0.93 4.00
C VAL A 119 -11.80 1.81 4.33
N GLU A 120 -12.91 1.72 3.56
CA GLU A 120 -14.16 2.42 3.88
C GLU A 120 -14.69 2.02 5.25
N LYS A 121 -14.73 0.71 5.56
CA LYS A 121 -15.18 0.20 6.87
C LYS A 121 -14.30 0.73 8.00
N LEU A 122 -12.99 0.66 7.85
CA LEU A 122 -12.04 1.16 8.85
C LEU A 122 -12.17 2.68 9.04
N PHE A 123 -12.38 3.46 7.97
CA PHE A 123 -12.59 4.90 8.07
C PHE A 123 -13.89 5.23 8.80
N ASN A 124 -14.96 4.47 8.58
CA ASN A 124 -16.22 4.65 9.29
C ASN A 124 -16.13 4.30 10.80
N ILE A 125 -15.29 3.32 11.16
CA ILE A 125 -15.06 2.92 12.55
C ILE A 125 -14.13 3.91 13.27
N ILE A 126 -13.01 4.24 12.65
CA ILE A 126 -11.93 5.04 13.27
C ILE A 126 -12.22 6.54 13.18
N GLN A 127 -12.83 7.01 12.08
CA GLN A 127 -13.09 8.41 11.77
C GLN A 127 -11.82 9.28 11.90
N PRO A 128 -10.73 8.94 11.18
CA PRO A 128 -9.46 9.65 11.34
C PRO A 128 -9.52 11.08 10.78
N THR A 129 -8.70 11.98 11.32
CA THR A 129 -8.44 13.30 10.75
C THR A 129 -7.52 13.17 9.53
N ILE A 130 -6.46 12.34 9.67
CA ILE A 130 -5.47 12.06 8.62
C ILE A 130 -5.25 10.55 8.57
N ALA A 131 -5.23 9.98 7.35
CA ALA A 131 -4.82 8.60 7.15
C ALA A 131 -3.54 8.54 6.30
N PHE A 132 -2.58 7.71 6.75
CA PHE A 132 -1.23 7.64 6.20
C PHE A 132 -1.07 6.36 5.36
N PHE A 133 -0.57 6.51 4.13
CA PHE A 133 -0.35 5.41 3.18
C PHE A 133 1.02 5.53 2.54
N GLY A 134 1.65 4.40 2.24
CA GLY A 134 2.94 4.38 1.55
C GLY A 134 2.82 4.73 0.06
N GLN A 135 3.72 5.59 -0.45
CA GLN A 135 3.83 5.88 -1.89
C GLN A 135 4.34 4.69 -2.71
N LYS A 136 4.86 3.66 -2.06
CA LYS A 136 5.25 2.42 -2.72
C LYS A 136 4.08 1.82 -3.52
N ASP A 137 2.91 1.78 -2.92
CA ASP A 137 1.69 1.27 -3.54
C ASP A 137 0.88 2.45 -4.11
N LEU A 138 1.49 3.17 -5.08
CA LEU A 138 1.02 4.45 -5.57
C LEU A 138 -0.41 4.41 -6.14
N GLN A 139 -0.75 3.35 -6.88
CA GLN A 139 -2.09 3.20 -7.45
C GLN A 139 -3.13 3.02 -6.33
N GLN A 140 -2.82 2.22 -5.30
CA GLN A 140 -3.65 2.11 -4.09
C GLN A 140 -3.85 3.47 -3.42
N LEU A 141 -2.79 4.26 -3.26
CA LEU A 141 -2.87 5.60 -2.68
C LEU A 141 -3.83 6.51 -3.48
N GLN A 142 -3.81 6.48 -4.81
CA GLN A 142 -4.72 7.27 -5.64
C GLN A 142 -6.17 6.77 -5.50
N ILE A 143 -6.39 5.47 -5.41
CA ILE A 143 -7.72 4.88 -5.20
C ILE A 143 -8.27 5.28 -3.83
N VAL A 144 -7.46 5.26 -2.76
CA VAL A 144 -7.89 5.72 -1.43
C VAL A 144 -8.29 7.20 -1.45
N LYS A 145 -7.55 8.05 -2.17
CA LYS A 145 -7.94 9.46 -2.37
C LYS A 145 -9.28 9.59 -3.10
N ALA A 146 -9.50 8.78 -4.14
CA ALA A 146 -10.76 8.74 -4.86
C ALA A 146 -11.91 8.22 -3.97
N LEU A 147 -11.65 7.20 -3.13
CA LEU A 147 -12.61 6.67 -2.17
C LEU A 147 -13.09 7.74 -1.18
N VAL A 148 -12.17 8.47 -0.55
CA VAL A 148 -12.51 9.55 0.40
C VAL A 148 -13.38 10.61 -0.28
N LYS A 149 -13.10 10.94 -1.54
CA LYS A 149 -13.93 11.87 -2.34
C LYS A 149 -15.33 11.30 -2.60
N GLN A 150 -15.46 10.00 -2.93
CA GLN A 150 -16.76 9.34 -3.10
C GLN A 150 -17.55 9.27 -1.79
N MET A 151 -16.88 9.01 -0.68
CA MET A 151 -17.47 9.04 0.66
C MET A 151 -17.91 10.46 1.10
N LYS A 152 -17.56 11.50 0.34
CA LYS A 152 -17.74 12.92 0.74
C LYS A 152 -17.15 13.21 2.12
N SER A 153 -16.07 12.52 2.47
CA SER A 153 -15.42 12.61 3.77
C SER A 153 -14.37 13.73 3.79
N VAL A 154 -14.13 14.26 4.98
CA VAL A 154 -13.10 15.29 5.24
C VAL A 154 -11.74 14.71 5.60
N ILE A 155 -11.59 13.40 5.62
CA ILE A 155 -10.34 12.71 5.93
C ILE A 155 -9.24 13.15 4.97
N LYS A 156 -8.12 13.61 5.50
CA LYS A 156 -6.92 13.88 4.69
C LYS A 156 -6.16 12.59 4.42
N ILE A 157 -5.75 12.37 3.17
CA ILE A 157 -4.91 11.23 2.80
C ILE A 157 -3.49 11.72 2.53
N GLU A 158 -2.55 11.23 3.33
CA GLU A 158 -1.15 11.58 3.23
C GLU A 158 -0.32 10.40 2.71
N GLY A 159 0.48 10.66 1.66
CA GLY A 159 1.35 9.67 1.04
C GLY A 159 2.78 9.82 1.52
N ILE A 160 3.30 8.81 2.22
CA ILE A 160 4.64 8.83 2.80
C ILE A 160 5.65 8.17 1.84
N PRO A 161 6.85 8.74 1.67
CA PRO A 161 7.86 8.21 0.76
C PRO A 161 8.20 6.75 1.00
N THR A 162 8.56 6.04 -0.08
CA THR A 162 8.97 4.64 -0.02
C THR A 162 10.27 4.49 0.77
N ILE A 163 10.23 3.77 1.87
CA ILE A 163 11.44 3.36 2.61
C ILE A 163 12.11 2.20 1.88
N ARG A 164 13.42 2.31 1.72
CA ARG A 164 14.25 1.32 1.03
C ARG A 164 15.33 0.80 1.93
N GLU A 165 15.86 -0.36 1.59
CA GLU A 165 17.09 -0.88 2.15
C GLU A 165 18.29 -0.09 1.60
N GLU A 166 19.45 -0.22 2.19
CA GLU A 166 20.69 0.41 1.69
C GLU A 166 21.00 0.02 0.23
N SER A 167 20.61 -1.18 -0.15
CA SER A 167 20.68 -1.68 -1.53
C SER A 167 19.76 -0.96 -2.52
N GLY A 168 18.78 -0.19 -2.05
CA GLY A 168 17.73 0.44 -2.85
C GLY A 168 16.45 -0.38 -2.98
N LEU A 169 16.44 -1.67 -2.57
CA LEU A 169 15.24 -2.49 -2.59
C LEU A 169 14.16 -1.89 -1.66
N ALA A 170 12.95 -1.71 -2.17
CA ALA A 170 11.84 -1.21 -1.36
C ALA A 170 11.49 -2.20 -0.24
N LYS A 171 11.30 -1.70 0.98
CA LYS A 171 10.83 -2.51 2.11
C LYS A 171 9.45 -3.10 1.80
N SER A 172 9.29 -4.41 2.02
CA SER A 172 8.05 -5.15 1.81
C SER A 172 8.00 -6.35 2.72
N SER A 173 6.82 -6.67 3.28
CA SER A 173 6.61 -7.88 4.07
C SER A 173 6.91 -9.15 3.24
N ARG A 174 6.69 -9.10 1.92
CA ARG A 174 7.00 -10.21 1.01
C ARG A 174 8.48 -10.41 0.76
N ASN A 175 9.35 -9.46 1.11
CA ASN A 175 10.80 -9.65 0.98
C ASN A 175 11.33 -10.76 1.90
N GLU A 176 10.63 -11.08 2.98
CA GLU A 176 10.98 -12.19 3.87
C GLU A 176 10.82 -13.56 3.21
N LEU A 177 9.99 -13.64 2.16
CA LEU A 177 9.79 -14.86 1.36
C LEU A 177 10.89 -15.07 0.31
N LEU A 178 11.72 -14.05 0.06
CA LEU A 178 12.80 -14.11 -0.93
C LEU A 178 14.06 -14.72 -0.34
N SER A 179 14.72 -15.59 -1.13
CA SER A 179 16.07 -16.02 -0.83
C SER A 179 17.05 -14.83 -0.87
N GLU A 180 18.22 -14.97 -0.25
CA GLU A 180 19.24 -13.91 -0.27
C GLU A 180 19.71 -13.58 -1.70
N ASN A 181 19.76 -14.57 -2.60
CA ASN A 181 20.07 -14.34 -4.01
C ASN A 181 18.93 -13.55 -4.70
N ALA A 182 17.65 -13.93 -4.48
CA ALA A 182 16.53 -13.22 -5.05
C ALA A 182 16.45 -11.77 -4.55
N LYS A 183 16.79 -11.49 -3.28
CA LYS A 183 16.88 -10.12 -2.75
C LYS A 183 17.95 -9.31 -3.48
N LYS A 184 19.12 -9.89 -3.74
CA LYS A 184 20.21 -9.23 -4.48
C LYS A 184 19.79 -8.92 -5.90
N GLU A 185 19.17 -9.86 -6.60
CA GLU A 185 18.67 -9.67 -7.95
C GLU A 185 17.55 -8.61 -8.00
N ALA A 186 16.65 -8.59 -7.01
CA ALA A 186 15.52 -7.65 -6.95
C ALA A 186 15.97 -6.17 -6.91
N ILE A 187 17.22 -5.89 -6.57
CA ILE A 187 17.82 -4.55 -6.66
C ILE A 187 17.78 -4.00 -8.08
N LEU A 188 17.80 -4.87 -9.09
CA LEU A 188 17.68 -4.48 -10.49
C LEU A 188 16.43 -3.64 -10.76
N ILE A 189 15.32 -3.92 -10.09
CA ILE A 189 14.08 -3.14 -10.21
C ILE A 189 14.35 -1.67 -9.83
N TYR A 190 14.99 -1.44 -8.68
CA TYR A 190 15.33 -0.08 -8.26
C TYR A 190 16.31 0.60 -9.22
N ASN A 191 17.32 -0.13 -9.69
CA ASN A 191 18.29 0.39 -10.63
C ASN A 191 17.62 0.84 -11.93
N CYS A 192 16.67 0.07 -12.45
CA CYS A 192 15.87 0.44 -13.62
C CYS A 192 15.06 1.72 -13.38
N LEU A 193 14.36 1.82 -12.23
CA LEU A 193 13.59 3.00 -11.87
C LEU A 193 14.47 4.24 -11.73
N ASN A 194 15.64 4.09 -11.10
CA ASN A 194 16.59 5.18 -10.92
C ASN A 194 17.23 5.62 -12.25
N TYR A 195 17.54 4.66 -13.12
CA TYR A 195 17.97 4.97 -14.48
C TYR A 195 16.93 5.81 -15.22
N CYS A 196 15.66 5.40 -15.19
CA CYS A 196 14.57 6.13 -15.83
C CYS A 196 14.43 7.55 -15.27
N LYS A 197 14.48 7.69 -13.95
CA LYS A 197 14.44 8.98 -13.26
C LYS A 197 15.54 9.93 -13.75
N ASN A 198 16.74 9.42 -13.95
CA ASN A 198 17.91 10.21 -14.34
C ASN A 198 18.01 10.45 -15.85
N ASN A 199 17.26 9.69 -16.66
CA ASN A 199 17.33 9.74 -18.13
C ASN A 199 16.02 10.15 -18.80
N LYS A 200 15.18 10.95 -18.13
CA LYS A 200 13.85 11.37 -18.61
C LYS A 200 13.86 11.95 -20.02
N LYS A 201 14.95 12.63 -20.40
CA LYS A 201 15.12 13.25 -21.74
C LYS A 201 15.17 12.26 -22.89
N LYS A 202 15.37 10.95 -22.63
CA LYS A 202 15.41 9.90 -23.66
C LYS A 202 14.04 9.50 -24.20
N GLY A 203 12.97 10.01 -23.58
CA GLY A 203 11.59 9.73 -23.98
C GLY A 203 11.05 8.42 -23.42
N ILE A 204 9.73 8.35 -23.29
CA ILE A 204 9.01 7.24 -22.62
C ILE A 204 9.20 5.90 -23.34
N PRO A 205 9.09 5.80 -24.68
CA PRO A 205 9.29 4.53 -25.37
C PRO A 205 10.67 3.92 -25.11
N TYR A 206 11.72 4.74 -25.11
CA TYR A 206 13.07 4.28 -24.80
C TYR A 206 13.17 3.77 -23.37
N LEU A 207 12.62 4.48 -22.40
CA LEU A 207 12.70 4.11 -20.99
C LEU A 207 11.93 2.81 -20.69
N LYS A 208 10.75 2.63 -21.26
CA LYS A 208 9.98 1.38 -21.16
C LYS A 208 10.76 0.21 -21.79
N HIS A 209 11.31 0.38 -22.98
CA HIS A 209 12.12 -0.64 -23.63
C HIS A 209 13.37 -1.00 -22.79
N TYR A 210 14.03 0.01 -22.20
CA TYR A 210 15.17 -0.23 -21.32
C TYR A 210 14.80 -1.14 -20.14
N ILE A 211 13.69 -0.83 -19.41
CA ILE A 211 13.24 -1.64 -18.28
C ILE A 211 12.96 -3.08 -18.72
N THR A 212 12.17 -3.23 -19.79
CA THR A 212 11.79 -4.55 -20.32
C THR A 212 13.05 -5.37 -20.64
N ARG A 213 13.98 -4.80 -21.40
CA ARG A 213 15.22 -5.48 -21.79
C ARG A 213 16.08 -5.86 -20.58
N GLN A 214 16.18 -5.00 -19.54
CA GLN A 214 16.99 -5.30 -18.37
C GLN A 214 16.40 -6.47 -17.59
N LEU A 215 15.07 -6.52 -17.40
CA LEU A 215 14.42 -7.57 -16.63
C LEU A 215 14.33 -8.89 -17.38
N GLU A 216 14.06 -8.88 -18.69
CA GLU A 216 13.98 -10.09 -19.53
C GLU A 216 15.33 -10.84 -19.68
N GLN A 217 16.46 -10.17 -19.41
CA GLN A 217 17.78 -10.81 -19.40
C GLN A 217 18.01 -11.73 -18.18
N HIS A 218 17.11 -11.70 -17.20
CA HIS A 218 17.21 -12.48 -15.96
C HIS A 218 16.05 -13.47 -15.85
N GLU A 219 16.33 -14.75 -15.84
CA GLU A 219 15.33 -15.84 -15.82
C GLU A 219 14.40 -15.80 -14.59
N ASN A 220 14.85 -15.19 -13.48
CA ASN A 220 14.09 -15.09 -12.24
C ASN A 220 13.05 -13.94 -12.26
N PHE A 221 13.01 -13.11 -13.32
CA PHE A 221 12.02 -12.05 -13.47
C PHE A 221 10.97 -12.40 -14.51
N LYS A 222 9.71 -12.18 -14.13
CA LYS A 222 8.60 -12.13 -15.07
C LYS A 222 8.00 -10.73 -15.03
N LEU A 223 8.26 -9.94 -16.05
CA LEU A 223 7.71 -8.60 -16.17
C LEU A 223 6.21 -8.67 -16.54
N GLU A 224 5.34 -8.19 -15.68
CA GLU A 224 3.91 -8.03 -15.98
C GLU A 224 3.64 -6.70 -16.69
N TYR A 225 4.23 -5.62 -16.19
CA TYR A 225 4.17 -4.30 -16.84
C TYR A 225 5.31 -3.38 -16.38
N ALA A 226 5.64 -2.41 -17.22
CA ALA A 226 6.44 -1.24 -16.87
C ALA A 226 5.77 -0.02 -17.51
N GLU A 227 5.20 0.85 -16.67
CA GLU A 227 4.44 2.01 -17.11
C GLU A 227 4.97 3.31 -16.52
N ILE A 228 4.96 4.36 -17.34
CA ILE A 228 5.16 5.74 -16.90
C ILE A 228 3.80 6.43 -17.00
N VAL A 229 3.30 6.92 -15.90
CA VAL A 229 1.92 7.39 -15.79
C VAL A 229 1.84 8.80 -15.23
N ALA A 230 0.76 9.50 -15.55
CA ALA A 230 0.42 10.76 -14.91
C ALA A 230 -0.04 10.51 -13.47
N LEU A 231 0.58 11.20 -12.51
CA LEU A 231 0.41 10.95 -11.07
C LEU A 231 -1.05 10.96 -10.61
N ASN A 232 -1.85 11.89 -11.10
CA ASN A 232 -3.22 12.08 -10.59
C ASN A 232 -4.26 11.18 -11.25
N THR A 233 -3.99 10.67 -12.43
CA THR A 233 -4.95 9.87 -13.22
C THR A 233 -4.53 8.43 -13.38
N MET A 234 -3.25 8.12 -13.09
CA MET A 234 -2.60 6.83 -13.33
C MET A 234 -2.75 6.36 -14.80
N ARG A 235 -3.01 7.29 -15.72
CA ARG A 235 -3.05 7.00 -17.15
C ARG A 235 -1.64 6.96 -17.72
N PRO A 236 -1.33 6.00 -18.58
CA PRO A 236 -0.07 5.98 -19.30
C PRO A 236 0.18 7.30 -20.03
N ILE A 237 1.43 7.74 -20.04
CA ILE A 237 1.92 8.86 -20.80
C ILE A 237 2.70 8.27 -21.99
N GLU A 238 2.46 8.76 -23.18
CA GLU A 238 3.08 8.22 -24.42
C GLU A 238 4.24 9.08 -24.91
N THR A 239 4.26 10.35 -24.52
CA THR A 239 5.29 11.34 -24.97
C THR A 239 5.76 12.20 -23.79
#